data_b87535a10d77a962a71db43ca69a7de0
#
_entry.id   b87535a10d77a962a71db43ca69a7de0
#
_cell.length_a   1.000
_cell.length_b   1.000
_cell.length_c   1.000
_cell.angle_alpha   90.00
_cell.angle_beta   90.00
_cell.angle_gamma   90.00
#
_symmetry.space_group_name_H-M   'P 1'
#
loop_
_entity.id
_entity.type
_entity.pdbx_description
1 polymer ?
#
loop_
_entity_poly.entity_id
_entity_poly.type
_entity_poly.pdbx_seq_one_letter_code
_entity_poly.pdbx_strand_id
1 'polypeptide(L)'
;MAVVNIHRRHLPVPESEVGALVDTLARADDELWPAHCWPAMRFDRPLGVGAAGGHGPIRYTVEHYVPGRWVRFRFTGPRGFAGFHEFTVYPTADGTDLVHLLAMNVRGRARFTWPLAYRWMHDACLEDCLERAEHTLTGSVAGSVGWTGPVRLLRRIAERILDRR
;
A
#
# COMPACT_ATOMS: atom_id res chain seq x y z
N MET A 1 -20.66 3.89 -4.30
CA MET A 1 -20.19 2.59 -4.81
C MET A 1 -19.24 2.01 -3.78
N ALA A 2 -19.56 0.83 -3.27
CA ALA A 2 -18.64 0.11 -2.39
C ALA A 2 -17.48 -0.49 -3.19
N VAL A 3 -16.30 -0.49 -2.59
CA VAL A 3 -15.06 -1.07 -3.13
C VAL A 3 -14.44 -1.92 -2.04
N VAL A 4 -14.08 -3.14 -2.39
CA VAL A 4 -13.21 -4.02 -1.63
C VAL A 4 -12.13 -4.50 -2.58
N ASN A 5 -10.87 -4.42 -2.14
CA ASN A 5 -9.72 -4.87 -2.91
C ASN A 5 -8.73 -5.54 -1.94
N ILE A 6 -8.28 -6.73 -2.28
CA ILE A 6 -7.42 -7.56 -1.43
C ILE A 6 -6.22 -8.02 -2.25
N HIS A 7 -5.02 -7.78 -1.70
CA HIS A 7 -3.76 -8.34 -2.18
C HIS A 7 -3.16 -9.21 -1.09
N ARG A 8 -2.59 -10.34 -1.44
CA ARG A 8 -2.00 -11.29 -0.50
C ARG A 8 -0.73 -11.90 -1.08
N ARG A 9 0.27 -12.05 -0.22
CA ARG A 9 1.51 -12.77 -0.53
C ARG A 9 1.83 -13.73 0.60
N HIS A 10 2.00 -15.00 0.26
CA HIS A 10 2.56 -15.99 1.18
C HIS A 10 4.09 -15.84 1.19
N LEU A 11 4.66 -15.79 2.40
CA LEU A 11 6.08 -15.63 2.65
C LEU A 11 6.53 -16.80 3.56
N PRO A 12 7.49 -17.65 3.14
CA PRO A 12 7.92 -18.81 3.89
C PRO A 12 8.89 -18.42 5.04
N VAL A 13 8.49 -17.45 5.85
CA VAL A 13 9.25 -16.90 6.97
C VAL A 13 8.34 -16.70 8.19
N PRO A 14 8.89 -16.62 9.42
CA PRO A 14 8.11 -16.37 10.63
C PRO A 14 7.34 -15.04 10.62
N GLU A 15 6.21 -14.98 11.35
CA GLU A 15 5.40 -13.77 11.49
C GLU A 15 6.18 -12.56 12.02
N SER A 16 7.18 -12.80 12.88
CA SER A 16 8.02 -11.74 13.44
C SER A 16 8.84 -10.99 12.40
N GLU A 17 9.30 -11.67 11.34
CA GLU A 17 10.07 -11.06 10.27
C GLU A 17 9.17 -10.22 9.37
N VAL A 18 8.01 -10.76 8.99
CA VAL A 18 7.01 -10.03 8.20
C VAL A 18 6.47 -8.82 8.99
N GLY A 19 6.23 -9.00 10.28
CA GLY A 19 5.77 -7.94 11.16
C GLY A 19 6.80 -6.81 11.31
N ALA A 20 8.07 -7.16 11.48
CA ALA A 20 9.16 -6.18 11.53
C ALA A 20 9.25 -5.37 10.22
N LEU A 21 9.02 -6.02 9.07
CA LEU A 21 8.97 -5.34 7.78
C LEU A 21 7.81 -4.33 7.71
N VAL A 22 6.61 -4.69 8.17
CA VAL A 22 5.45 -3.78 8.23
C VAL A 22 5.74 -2.57 9.12
N ASP A 23 6.47 -2.77 10.22
CA ASP A 23 6.84 -1.70 11.16
C ASP A 23 7.87 -0.71 10.58
N THR A 24 8.49 -1.01 9.42
CA THR A 24 9.37 -0.06 8.71
C THR A 24 8.62 0.99 7.90
N LEU A 25 7.32 0.84 7.68
CA LEU A 25 6.53 1.74 6.83
C LEU A 25 6.73 3.22 7.17
N ALA A 26 7.03 4.00 6.13
CA ALA A 26 7.29 5.44 6.18
C ALA A 26 8.54 5.88 6.97
N ARG A 27 9.39 4.97 7.41
CA ARG A 27 10.70 5.27 7.98
C ARG A 27 11.70 5.63 6.86
N ALA A 28 12.87 6.14 7.24
CA ALA A 28 13.95 6.39 6.28
C ALA A 28 14.51 5.08 5.68
N ASP A 29 14.44 4.01 6.45
CA ASP A 29 14.84 2.64 6.12
C ASP A 29 13.60 1.75 5.81
N ASP A 30 12.55 2.31 5.21
CA ASP A 30 11.36 1.57 4.81
C ASP A 30 11.72 0.47 3.79
N GLU A 31 11.53 -0.78 4.19
CA GLU A 31 11.84 -1.97 3.39
C GLU A 31 10.61 -2.60 2.74
N LEU A 32 9.39 -2.13 3.08
CA LEU A 32 8.15 -2.62 2.52
C LEU A 32 7.64 -1.74 1.38
N TRP A 33 7.56 -0.41 1.57
CA TRP A 33 7.00 0.49 0.57
C TRP A 33 7.94 0.68 -0.62
N PRO A 34 7.51 0.49 -1.88
CA PRO A 34 8.37 0.55 -3.07
C PRO A 34 8.67 2.01 -3.49
N ALA A 35 9.29 2.80 -2.59
CA ALA A 35 9.57 4.22 -2.79
C ALA A 35 10.54 4.52 -3.96
N HIS A 36 11.26 3.51 -4.45
CA HIS A 36 12.14 3.64 -5.61
C HIS A 36 11.38 3.81 -6.94
N CYS A 37 10.12 3.39 -6.98
CA CYS A 37 9.29 3.48 -8.18
C CYS A 37 7.90 4.08 -7.95
N TRP A 38 7.48 4.31 -6.71
CA TRP A 38 6.22 4.97 -6.33
C TRP A 38 6.49 6.16 -5.41
N PRO A 39 5.58 7.14 -5.33
CA PRO A 39 5.71 8.23 -4.37
C PRO A 39 5.86 7.69 -2.95
N ALA A 40 6.90 8.14 -2.24
CA ALA A 40 7.19 7.67 -0.90
C ALA A 40 6.02 7.89 0.05
N MET A 41 5.74 6.91 0.91
CA MET A 41 4.85 7.06 2.05
C MET A 41 5.53 7.94 3.10
N ARG A 42 4.81 8.93 3.64
CA ARG A 42 5.36 9.86 4.64
C ARG A 42 4.29 10.22 5.65
N PHE A 43 4.69 10.34 6.91
CA PHE A 43 3.86 10.81 8.02
C PHE A 43 4.49 12.03 8.70
N ASP A 44 3.68 12.77 9.44
CA ASP A 44 4.08 13.91 10.28
C ASP A 44 4.89 13.49 11.52
N ARG A 45 4.85 12.22 11.88
CA ARG A 45 5.52 11.58 13.03
C ARG A 45 5.77 10.10 12.74
N PRO A 46 6.55 9.38 13.57
CA PRO A 46 6.73 7.93 13.44
C PRO A 46 5.40 7.17 13.35
N LEU A 47 5.41 6.01 12.68
CA LEU A 47 4.25 5.14 12.54
C LEU A 47 3.62 4.85 13.90
N GLY A 48 2.35 5.18 14.04
CA GLY A 48 1.60 5.04 15.29
C GLY A 48 0.21 5.66 15.15
N VAL A 49 -0.69 5.31 16.05
CA VAL A 49 -2.07 5.84 16.04
C VAL A 49 -2.07 7.37 16.06
N GLY A 50 -2.82 7.98 15.14
CA GLY A 50 -2.91 9.43 14.98
C GLY A 50 -1.85 10.04 14.06
N ALA A 51 -0.83 9.30 13.59
CA ALA A 51 0.09 9.79 12.57
C ALA A 51 -0.68 10.09 11.28
N ALA A 52 -0.48 11.29 10.72
CA ALA A 52 -1.17 11.78 9.54
C ALA A 52 -0.20 11.95 8.37
N GLY A 53 -0.60 11.53 7.18
CA GLY A 53 0.27 11.59 6.02
C GLY A 53 -0.32 10.99 4.78
N GLY A 54 0.49 10.24 4.03
CA GLY A 54 0.07 9.57 2.79
C GLY A 54 1.19 9.39 1.79
N HIS A 55 0.79 9.11 0.56
CA HIS A 55 1.69 8.98 -0.59
C HIS A 55 1.05 9.59 -1.85
N GLY A 56 1.82 10.27 -2.69
CA GLY A 56 1.28 10.96 -3.87
C GLY A 56 0.07 11.83 -3.51
N PRO A 57 -1.09 11.65 -4.16
CA PRO A 57 -2.31 12.40 -3.84
C PRO A 57 -3.14 11.80 -2.71
N ILE A 58 -2.82 10.59 -2.23
CA ILE A 58 -3.60 9.88 -1.22
C ILE A 58 -3.21 10.37 0.17
N ARG A 59 -4.21 10.65 1.01
CA ARG A 59 -4.04 11.10 2.40
C ARG A 59 -4.82 10.22 3.34
N TYR A 60 -4.23 9.93 4.49
CA TYR A 60 -4.83 9.10 5.52
C TYR A 60 -4.21 9.37 6.90
N THR A 61 -4.88 8.90 7.92
CA THR A 61 -4.40 8.89 9.31
C THR A 61 -4.33 7.45 9.79
N VAL A 62 -3.31 7.10 10.55
CA VAL A 62 -3.22 5.80 11.23
C VAL A 62 -4.34 5.71 12.25
N GLU A 63 -5.29 4.83 12.03
CA GLU A 63 -6.46 4.61 12.88
C GLU A 63 -6.18 3.57 13.96
N HIS A 64 -5.49 2.48 13.56
CA HIS A 64 -5.07 1.40 14.45
C HIS A 64 -3.66 0.98 14.11
N TYR A 65 -2.91 0.57 15.14
CA TYR A 65 -1.58 0.03 14.99
C TYR A 65 -1.27 -0.96 16.11
N VAL A 66 -0.97 -2.18 15.73
CA VAL A 66 -0.44 -3.24 16.61
C VAL A 66 0.92 -3.64 16.03
N PRO A 67 2.03 -3.21 16.66
CA PRO A 67 3.38 -3.49 16.16
C PRO A 67 3.57 -4.95 15.81
N GLY A 68 4.20 -5.22 14.66
CA GLY A 68 4.47 -6.54 14.17
C GLY A 68 3.26 -7.31 13.62
N ARG A 69 2.06 -6.74 13.66
CA ARG A 69 0.85 -7.51 13.30
C ARG A 69 -0.12 -6.79 12.38
N TRP A 70 -0.40 -5.53 12.62
CA TRP A 70 -1.52 -4.88 11.94
C TRP A 70 -1.41 -3.36 11.99
N VAL A 71 -1.66 -2.71 10.85
CA VAL A 71 -1.79 -1.26 10.76
C VAL A 71 -2.95 -0.90 9.85
N ARG A 72 -3.87 -0.04 10.34
CA ARG A 72 -5.00 0.49 9.56
C ARG A 72 -4.88 1.98 9.36
N PHE A 73 -5.11 2.40 8.14
CA PHE A 73 -5.07 3.77 7.68
C PHE A 73 -6.46 4.20 7.22
N ARG A 74 -7.04 5.21 7.87
CA ARG A 74 -8.31 5.80 7.46
C ARG A 74 -8.09 6.90 6.45
N PHE A 75 -8.79 6.83 5.31
CA PHE A 75 -8.69 7.86 4.27
C PHE A 75 -9.20 9.22 4.76
N THR A 76 -8.38 10.25 4.53
CA THR A 76 -8.71 11.67 4.69
C THR A 76 -8.68 12.40 3.35
N GLY A 77 -8.16 11.81 2.30
CA GLY A 77 -8.14 12.29 0.92
C GLY A 77 -7.74 11.19 -0.07
N PRO A 78 -8.10 11.36 -1.34
CA PRO A 78 -8.80 12.48 -1.97
C PRO A 78 -10.29 12.54 -1.63
N ARG A 79 -10.91 13.70 -1.89
CA ARG A 79 -12.35 13.87 -1.65
C ARG A 79 -13.17 12.80 -2.36
N GLY A 80 -14.06 12.16 -1.61
CA GLY A 80 -14.93 11.09 -2.11
C GLY A 80 -14.43 9.69 -1.77
N PHE A 81 -13.24 9.53 -1.17
CA PHE A 81 -12.80 8.28 -0.55
C PHE A 81 -13.27 8.26 0.90
N ALA A 82 -14.03 7.23 1.28
CA ALA A 82 -14.56 7.09 2.63
C ALA A 82 -14.43 5.64 3.08
N GLY A 83 -13.41 5.34 3.86
CA GLY A 83 -13.07 3.99 4.30
C GLY A 83 -11.63 3.91 4.78
N PHE A 84 -11.02 2.76 4.61
CA PHE A 84 -9.67 2.47 5.11
C PHE A 84 -8.93 1.53 4.17
N HIS A 85 -7.62 1.44 4.38
CA HIS A 85 -6.80 0.33 3.94
C HIS A 85 -5.90 -0.13 5.08
N GLU A 86 -5.40 -1.35 5.00
CA GLU A 86 -4.62 -1.93 6.09
C GLU A 86 -3.65 -2.99 5.61
N PHE A 87 -2.55 -3.15 6.35
CA PHE A 87 -1.71 -4.33 6.27
C PHE A 87 -1.94 -5.21 7.49
N THR A 88 -2.06 -6.50 7.27
CA THR A 88 -2.21 -7.50 8.33
C THR A 88 -1.28 -8.68 8.08
N VAL A 89 -0.67 -9.15 9.15
CA VAL A 89 0.23 -10.31 9.18
C VAL A 89 -0.53 -11.49 9.75
N TYR A 90 -0.66 -12.57 8.98
CA TYR A 90 -1.36 -13.80 9.38
C TYR A 90 -0.38 -14.96 9.38
N PRO A 91 -0.07 -15.58 10.55
CA PRO A 91 0.71 -16.79 10.58
C PRO A 91 -0.04 -17.95 9.91
N THR A 92 0.70 -18.80 9.20
CA THR A 92 0.20 -20.02 8.56
C THR A 92 1.02 -21.23 9.03
N ALA A 93 0.66 -22.42 8.59
CA ALA A 93 1.38 -23.64 8.99
C ALA A 93 2.82 -23.71 8.44
N ASP A 94 3.07 -23.04 7.31
CA ASP A 94 4.32 -23.11 6.54
C ASP A 94 4.96 -21.73 6.27
N GLY A 95 4.52 -20.69 7.00
CA GLY A 95 5.05 -19.34 6.88
C GLY A 95 4.09 -18.27 7.36
N THR A 96 3.96 -17.19 6.62
CA THR A 96 3.16 -16.03 6.98
C THR A 96 2.53 -15.41 5.74
N ASP A 97 1.27 -15.04 5.81
CA ASP A 97 0.62 -14.25 4.78
C ASP A 97 0.66 -12.77 5.14
N LEU A 98 1.25 -11.98 4.27
CA LEU A 98 1.08 -10.52 4.28
C LEU A 98 -0.12 -10.16 3.42
N VAL A 99 -1.11 -9.54 4.05
CA VAL A 99 -2.38 -9.17 3.40
C VAL A 99 -2.55 -7.66 3.44
N HIS A 100 -2.86 -7.07 2.28
CA HIS A 100 -3.36 -5.72 2.19
C HIS A 100 -4.85 -5.76 1.82
N LEU A 101 -5.67 -5.12 2.65
CA LEU A 101 -7.10 -4.92 2.41
C LEU A 101 -7.38 -3.44 2.23
N LEU A 102 -8.12 -3.09 1.17
CA LEU A 102 -8.75 -1.80 1.01
C LEU A 102 -10.28 -2.00 1.02
N ALA A 103 -10.95 -1.27 1.91
CA ALA A 103 -12.41 -1.27 2.00
C ALA A 103 -12.92 0.18 2.12
N MET A 104 -13.65 0.63 1.12
CA MET A 104 -14.15 2.02 1.11
C MET A 104 -15.44 2.19 0.30
N ASN A 105 -16.12 3.31 0.56
CA ASN A 105 -17.15 3.85 -0.32
C ASN A 105 -16.58 5.00 -1.14
N VAL A 106 -16.75 4.97 -2.45
CA VAL A 106 -16.40 6.08 -3.33
C VAL A 106 -17.63 6.90 -3.72
N ARG A 107 -17.51 8.24 -3.65
CA ARG A 107 -18.59 9.21 -3.89
C ARG A 107 -18.15 10.30 -4.87
N GLY A 108 -19.12 11.00 -5.47
CA GLY A 108 -18.84 12.07 -6.40
C GLY A 108 -17.93 11.63 -7.56
N ARG A 109 -16.94 12.43 -7.90
CA ARG A 109 -15.97 12.14 -8.98
C ARG A 109 -15.17 10.86 -8.74
N ALA A 110 -14.96 10.47 -7.49
CA ALA A 110 -14.22 9.25 -7.16
C ALA A 110 -14.89 7.97 -7.70
N ARG A 111 -16.21 7.97 -7.96
CA ARG A 111 -16.91 6.85 -8.60
C ARG A 111 -16.41 6.55 -10.01
N PHE A 112 -15.86 7.55 -10.69
CA PHE A 112 -15.29 7.42 -12.04
C PHE A 112 -13.78 7.28 -12.01
N THR A 113 -13.09 8.08 -11.19
CA THR A 113 -11.62 8.07 -11.15
C THR A 113 -11.07 6.81 -10.50
N TRP A 114 -11.82 6.17 -9.57
CA TRP A 114 -11.39 4.91 -9.00
C TRP A 114 -11.24 3.80 -10.06
N PRO A 115 -12.28 3.38 -10.80
CA PRO A 115 -12.17 2.29 -11.76
C PRO A 115 -11.30 2.64 -12.99
N LEU A 116 -11.19 3.91 -13.34
CA LEU A 116 -10.46 4.33 -14.55
C LEU A 116 -8.97 4.56 -14.32
N ALA A 117 -8.57 4.92 -13.09
CA ALA A 117 -7.19 5.29 -12.80
C ALA A 117 -6.67 4.72 -11.48
N TYR A 118 -7.31 5.07 -10.35
CA TYR A 118 -6.77 4.73 -9.03
C TYR A 118 -6.63 3.23 -8.78
N ARG A 119 -7.61 2.43 -9.21
CA ARG A 119 -7.57 0.98 -9.06
C ARG A 119 -6.33 0.37 -9.74
N TRP A 120 -6.08 0.72 -10.99
CA TRP A 120 -4.95 0.17 -11.75
C TRP A 120 -3.60 0.53 -11.13
N MET A 121 -3.47 1.78 -10.67
CA MET A 121 -2.25 2.24 -10.00
C MET A 121 -2.11 1.64 -8.62
N HIS A 122 -3.20 1.48 -7.87
CA HIS A 122 -3.22 0.84 -6.57
C HIS A 122 -2.80 -0.63 -6.68
N ASP A 123 -3.43 -1.39 -7.57
CA ASP A 123 -3.13 -2.81 -7.76
C ASP A 123 -1.64 -3.00 -8.13
N ALA A 124 -1.11 -2.20 -9.06
CA ALA A 124 0.31 -2.27 -9.43
C ALA A 124 1.25 -1.86 -8.28
N CYS A 125 0.91 -0.83 -7.51
CA CYS A 125 1.70 -0.39 -6.36
C CYS A 125 1.74 -1.47 -5.27
N LEU A 126 0.62 -2.14 -5.02
CA LEU A 126 0.53 -3.21 -4.01
C LEU A 126 1.28 -4.47 -4.45
N GLU A 127 1.22 -4.85 -5.74
CA GLU A 127 2.04 -5.96 -6.23
C GLU A 127 3.53 -5.65 -6.09
N ASP A 128 4.00 -4.45 -6.49
CA ASP A 128 5.39 -4.02 -6.30
C ASP A 128 5.78 -4.01 -4.80
N CYS A 129 4.85 -3.63 -3.92
CA CYS A 129 5.05 -3.65 -2.47
C CYS A 129 5.23 -5.09 -1.94
N LEU A 130 4.39 -6.02 -2.37
CA LEU A 130 4.44 -7.42 -1.98
C LEU A 130 5.64 -8.15 -2.60
N GLU A 131 6.01 -7.84 -3.84
CA GLU A 131 7.25 -8.35 -4.46
C GLU A 131 8.48 -7.87 -3.71
N ARG A 132 8.51 -6.60 -3.28
CA ARG A 132 9.58 -6.06 -2.46
C ARG A 132 9.68 -6.78 -1.11
N ALA A 133 8.56 -7.04 -0.44
CA ALA A 133 8.52 -7.80 0.79
C ALA A 133 9.11 -9.21 0.61
N GLU A 134 8.69 -9.91 -0.45
CA GLU A 134 9.20 -11.23 -0.79
C GLU A 134 10.72 -11.21 -1.04
N HIS A 135 11.18 -10.27 -1.85
CA HIS A 135 12.61 -10.11 -2.15
C HIS A 135 13.43 -9.80 -0.88
N THR A 136 12.96 -8.87 -0.04
CA THR A 136 13.66 -8.48 1.19
C THR A 136 13.81 -9.67 2.15
N LEU A 137 12.77 -10.49 2.28
CA LEU A 137 12.74 -11.57 3.27
C LEU A 137 13.30 -12.91 2.74
N THR A 138 13.25 -13.14 1.43
CA THR A 138 13.67 -14.44 0.84
C THR A 138 14.85 -14.35 -0.12
N GLY A 139 15.27 -13.14 -0.49
CA GLY A 139 16.31 -12.90 -1.49
C GLY A 139 15.89 -13.17 -2.94
N SER A 140 14.63 -13.56 -3.18
CA SER A 140 14.10 -13.88 -4.51
C SER A 140 12.63 -13.48 -4.65
N VAL A 141 12.13 -13.43 -5.89
CA VAL A 141 10.71 -13.18 -6.20
C VAL A 141 10.22 -14.31 -7.09
N ALA A 142 9.15 -14.98 -6.70
CA ALA A 142 8.60 -16.15 -7.41
C ALA A 142 7.93 -15.82 -8.75
N GLY A 143 7.93 -14.59 -9.20
CA GLY A 143 7.38 -14.16 -10.49
C GLY A 143 7.01 -12.69 -10.46
N SER A 144 7.83 -11.83 -11.08
CA SER A 144 7.51 -10.41 -11.21
C SER A 144 6.51 -10.21 -12.35
N VAL A 145 5.39 -9.58 -12.06
CA VAL A 145 4.40 -9.15 -13.05
C VAL A 145 4.68 -7.69 -13.40
N GLY A 146 5.43 -7.47 -14.46
CA GLY A 146 5.72 -6.10 -14.92
C GLY A 146 4.45 -5.28 -15.21
N TRP A 147 4.54 -3.95 -15.10
CA TRP A 147 3.42 -3.05 -15.30
C TRP A 147 2.77 -3.18 -16.68
N THR A 148 1.45 -3.25 -16.71
CA THR A 148 0.67 -3.26 -17.95
C THR A 148 0.77 -1.92 -18.70
N GLY A 149 0.42 -1.91 -20.00
CA GLY A 149 0.42 -0.69 -20.81
C GLY A 149 -0.38 0.46 -20.18
N PRO A 150 -1.62 0.22 -19.73
CA PRO A 150 -2.42 1.22 -19.00
C PRO A 150 -1.74 1.78 -17.75
N VAL A 151 -1.12 0.95 -16.92
CA VAL A 151 -0.39 1.40 -15.72
C VAL A 151 0.78 2.30 -16.10
N ARG A 152 1.58 1.92 -17.09
CA ARG A 152 2.69 2.75 -17.59
C ARG A 152 2.22 4.12 -18.08
N LEU A 153 1.09 4.17 -18.80
CA LEU A 153 0.51 5.43 -19.26
C LEU A 153 0.02 6.31 -18.09
N LEU A 154 -0.75 5.73 -17.17
CA LEU A 154 -1.27 6.45 -16.01
C LEU A 154 -0.15 7.02 -15.14
N ARG A 155 0.93 6.27 -14.93
CA ARG A 155 2.10 6.74 -14.20
C ARG A 155 2.74 7.95 -14.87
N ARG A 156 3.00 7.91 -16.18
CA ARG A 156 3.56 9.05 -16.94
C ARG A 156 2.69 10.31 -16.83
N ILE A 157 1.36 10.14 -16.83
CA ILE A 157 0.43 11.25 -16.64
C ILE A 157 0.52 11.80 -15.22
N ALA A 158 0.55 10.93 -14.21
CA ALA A 158 0.66 11.33 -12.81
C ALA A 158 1.98 12.05 -12.51
N GLU A 159 3.10 11.57 -13.01
CA GLU A 159 4.43 12.20 -12.89
C GLU A 159 4.40 13.63 -13.46
N ARG A 160 3.89 13.81 -14.69
CA ARG A 160 3.76 15.15 -15.32
C ARG A 160 2.87 16.12 -14.54
N ILE A 161 1.87 15.62 -13.81
CA ILE A 161 0.98 16.45 -12.99
C ILE A 161 1.68 16.86 -11.68
N LEU A 162 2.47 15.96 -11.11
CA LEU A 162 3.21 16.20 -9.86
C LEU A 162 4.40 17.14 -10.08
N ASP A 163 5.11 17.04 -11.20
CA ASP A 163 6.25 17.89 -11.57
C ASP A 163 5.85 19.35 -11.88
N ARG A 164 4.56 19.60 -12.10
CA ARG A 164 4.03 20.96 -12.37
C ARG A 164 3.53 21.69 -11.13
N ARG A 165 3.69 21.11 -9.94
CA ARG A 165 3.27 21.70 -8.65
C ARG A 165 4.46 22.01 -7.76
#